data_4074e0dcca04677e089ba6b58a7b7f49
#
_entry.id   4074e0dcca04677e089ba6b58a7b7f49
#
_cell.length_a   1.000
_cell.length_b   1.000
_cell.length_c   1.000
_cell.angle_alpha   90.00
_cell.angle_beta   90.00
_cell.angle_gamma   90.00
#
_symmetry.space_group_name_H-M   'P 1'
#
loop_
_entity.id
_entity.type
_entity.pdbx_description
1 polymer ?
#
loop_
_entity_poly.entity_id
_entity_poly.type
_entity_poly.pdbx_seq_one_letter_code
_entity_poly.pdbx_strand_id
1 'polypeptide(L)'
;MFHWKTIKEYEDILFEQMDGIAKITINRPKVYNAFRPKTNMEMLDAFGICRERQDIGVIILTGAGDKAFCSGGDQNVKGSGGYVGDDGVPRLNVLELHHAIRSIPKPVIAMVNGYSIGGGNVLQVVCDLSIASENARFGQTGPKKSEGQAVLGRQFNGATPW
;
A
#
# COMPACT_ATOMS: atom_id res chain seq x y z
N MET A 1 22.62 6.59 -14.18
CA MET A 1 21.18 6.59 -14.49
C MET A 1 20.60 5.32 -13.85
N PHE A 2 19.61 5.44 -12.97
CA PHE A 2 19.01 4.28 -12.31
C PHE A 2 18.15 3.51 -13.32
N HIS A 3 18.41 2.22 -13.51
CA HIS A 3 17.65 1.36 -14.41
C HIS A 3 16.85 0.33 -13.62
N TRP A 4 15.57 0.61 -13.45
CA TRP A 4 14.62 -0.34 -12.89
C TRP A 4 14.25 -1.38 -13.96
N LYS A 5 14.29 -2.67 -13.59
CA LYS A 5 13.87 -3.79 -14.45
C LYS A 5 12.55 -4.34 -13.91
N THR A 6 11.57 -4.48 -14.79
CA THR A 6 10.30 -5.13 -14.46
C THR A 6 10.55 -6.58 -14.06
N ILE A 7 10.02 -6.99 -12.91
CA ILE A 7 10.06 -8.38 -12.44
C ILE A 7 8.87 -9.14 -13.01
N LYS A 8 7.68 -8.54 -12.93
CA LYS A 8 6.43 -9.11 -13.42
C LYS A 8 5.47 -7.99 -13.81
N GLU A 9 4.74 -8.21 -14.90
CA GLU A 9 3.69 -7.29 -15.36
C GLU A 9 2.39 -7.51 -14.58
N TYR A 10 1.77 -6.41 -14.15
CA TYR A 10 0.49 -6.36 -13.49
C TYR A 10 -0.38 -5.22 -14.06
N GLU A 11 -1.65 -5.20 -13.72
CA GLU A 11 -2.58 -4.17 -14.19
C GLU A 11 -2.55 -2.92 -13.29
N ASP A 12 -2.59 -3.13 -11.97
CA ASP A 12 -2.76 -2.06 -10.97
C ASP A 12 -1.46 -1.65 -10.28
N ILE A 13 -0.38 -2.42 -10.43
CA ILE A 13 0.91 -2.09 -9.82
C ILE A 13 2.05 -2.20 -10.84
N LEU A 14 3.14 -1.48 -10.57
CA LEU A 14 4.44 -1.72 -11.19
C LEU A 14 5.30 -2.48 -10.20
N PHE A 15 5.93 -3.58 -10.67
CA PHE A 15 6.81 -4.39 -9.85
C PHE A 15 8.18 -4.51 -10.50
N GLU A 16 9.14 -3.81 -9.94
CA GLU A 16 10.45 -3.58 -10.52
C GLU A 16 11.56 -3.88 -9.51
N GLN A 17 12.77 -4.11 -10.01
CA GLN A 17 13.96 -4.27 -9.17
C GLN A 17 15.15 -3.50 -9.69
N MET A 18 16.07 -3.16 -8.79
CA MET A 18 17.37 -2.58 -9.06
C MET A 18 18.30 -2.86 -7.87
N ASP A 19 19.46 -3.44 -8.13
CA ASP A 19 20.55 -3.62 -7.15
C ASP A 19 20.11 -4.18 -5.78
N GLY A 20 19.33 -5.26 -5.80
CA GLY A 20 18.84 -5.91 -4.59
C GLY A 20 17.62 -5.24 -3.93
N ILE A 21 17.10 -4.18 -4.53
CA ILE A 21 15.91 -3.47 -4.07
C ILE A 21 14.73 -3.83 -4.99
N ALA A 22 13.64 -4.31 -4.42
CA ALA A 22 12.36 -4.41 -5.11
C ALA A 22 11.54 -3.14 -4.87
N LYS A 23 10.85 -2.66 -5.90
CA LYS A 23 9.92 -1.54 -5.80
C LYS A 23 8.53 -1.97 -6.27
N ILE A 24 7.57 -1.85 -5.38
CA ILE A 24 6.14 -2.06 -5.64
C ILE A 24 5.48 -0.69 -5.68
N THR A 25 4.98 -0.29 -6.85
CA THR A 25 4.34 1.01 -7.05
C THR A 25 2.87 0.80 -7.34
N ILE A 26 1.98 1.31 -6.50
CA ILE A 26 0.53 1.33 -6.77
C ILE A 26 0.32 2.27 -7.97
N ASN A 27 -0.13 1.75 -9.11
CA ASN A 27 -0.19 2.49 -10.39
C ASN A 27 -1.64 2.76 -10.82
N ARG A 28 -2.36 3.46 -9.96
CA ARG A 28 -3.73 3.93 -10.22
C ARG A 28 -3.87 5.45 -9.97
N PRO A 29 -3.01 6.31 -10.59
CA PRO A 29 -2.93 7.74 -10.27
C PRO A 29 -4.23 8.50 -10.54
N LYS A 30 -5.08 8.05 -11.47
CA LYS A 30 -6.39 8.66 -11.78
C LYS A 30 -7.36 8.61 -10.60
N VAL A 31 -7.18 7.69 -9.67
CA VAL A 31 -7.97 7.53 -8.44
C VAL A 31 -7.12 7.69 -7.18
N TYR A 32 -6.08 8.51 -7.26
CA TYR A 32 -5.16 8.77 -6.13
C TYR A 32 -4.55 7.49 -5.54
N ASN A 33 -4.24 6.52 -6.39
CA ASN A 33 -3.69 5.21 -6.01
C ASN A 33 -4.56 4.46 -4.99
N ALA A 34 -5.89 4.66 -5.03
CA ALA A 34 -6.83 3.87 -4.26
C ALA A 34 -6.75 2.39 -4.67
N PHE A 35 -6.76 1.48 -3.70
CA PHE A 35 -6.70 0.05 -3.96
C PHE A 35 -8.09 -0.57 -4.11
N ARG A 36 -8.18 -1.59 -4.95
CA ARG A 36 -9.32 -2.49 -5.14
C ARG A 36 -8.88 -3.93 -4.88
N PRO A 37 -9.79 -4.93 -4.87
CA PRO A 37 -9.40 -6.33 -4.67
C PRO A 37 -8.23 -6.78 -5.53
N LYS A 38 -8.25 -6.48 -6.83
CA LYS A 38 -7.15 -6.79 -7.76
C LYS A 38 -5.82 -6.18 -7.33
N THR A 39 -5.80 -4.89 -6.97
CA THR A 39 -4.59 -4.21 -6.51
C THR A 39 -3.96 -4.93 -5.32
N ASN A 40 -4.77 -5.32 -4.34
CA ASN A 40 -4.30 -6.03 -3.15
C ASN A 40 -3.80 -7.43 -3.47
N MET A 41 -4.46 -8.15 -4.38
CA MET A 41 -4.00 -9.47 -4.84
C MET A 41 -2.67 -9.40 -5.58
N GLU A 42 -2.50 -8.39 -6.44
CA GLU A 42 -1.23 -8.17 -7.14
C GLU A 42 -0.10 -7.80 -6.18
N MET A 43 -0.36 -6.96 -5.18
CA MET A 43 0.62 -6.66 -4.12
C MET A 43 0.97 -7.91 -3.30
N LEU A 44 -0.02 -8.73 -2.93
CA LEU A 44 0.21 -9.98 -2.20
C LEU A 44 1.13 -10.93 -2.99
N ASP A 45 0.88 -11.08 -4.29
CA ASP A 45 1.71 -11.90 -5.17
C ASP A 45 3.15 -11.32 -5.28
N ALA A 46 3.28 -10.00 -5.43
CA ALA A 46 4.58 -9.33 -5.48
C ALA A 46 5.37 -9.49 -4.17
N PHE A 47 4.73 -9.36 -3.00
CA PHE A 47 5.35 -9.62 -1.69
C PHE A 47 5.73 -11.10 -1.53
N GLY A 48 4.92 -12.03 -2.06
CA GLY A 48 5.24 -13.46 -2.10
C GLY A 48 6.52 -13.73 -2.90
N ILE A 49 6.63 -13.14 -4.10
CA ILE A 49 7.85 -13.23 -4.92
C ILE A 49 9.05 -12.63 -4.19
N CYS A 50 8.90 -11.46 -3.56
CA CYS A 50 9.97 -10.84 -2.79
C CYS A 50 10.43 -11.72 -1.61
N ARG A 51 9.54 -12.45 -0.97
CA ARG A 51 9.85 -13.36 0.13
C ARG A 51 10.82 -14.46 -0.30
N GLU A 52 10.55 -15.09 -1.46
CA GLU A 52 11.29 -16.25 -1.96
C GLU A 52 12.63 -15.88 -2.64
N ARG A 53 12.73 -14.70 -3.21
CA ARG A 53 13.91 -14.28 -3.97
C ARG A 53 15.04 -13.83 -3.07
N GLN A 54 16.19 -14.51 -3.13
CA GLN A 54 17.38 -14.21 -2.34
C GLN A 54 18.15 -12.97 -2.84
N ASP A 55 17.97 -12.59 -4.09
CA ASP A 55 18.58 -11.40 -4.69
C ASP A 55 17.85 -10.09 -4.38
N ILE A 56 16.74 -10.15 -3.62
CA ILE A 56 16.02 -8.99 -3.09
C ILE A 56 16.28 -8.91 -1.58
N GLY A 57 16.87 -7.83 -1.12
CA GLY A 57 17.17 -7.57 0.28
C GLY A 57 16.25 -6.53 0.93
N VAL A 58 15.69 -5.61 0.15
CA VAL A 58 14.83 -4.50 0.64
C VAL A 58 13.66 -4.31 -0.31
N ILE A 59 12.52 -3.92 0.24
CA ILE A 59 11.30 -3.65 -0.54
C ILE A 59 10.87 -2.20 -0.30
N ILE A 60 10.60 -1.48 -1.38
CA ILE A 60 10.00 -0.15 -1.36
C ILE A 60 8.54 -0.27 -1.80
N LEU A 61 7.62 0.30 -1.01
CA LEU A 61 6.22 0.47 -1.37
C LEU A 61 5.95 1.96 -1.60
N THR A 62 5.37 2.31 -2.75
CA THR A 62 5.10 3.71 -3.12
C THR A 62 3.85 3.82 -4.00
N GLY A 63 3.45 5.06 -4.33
CA GLY A 63 2.39 5.36 -5.29
C GLY A 63 2.93 5.99 -6.56
N ALA A 64 2.30 5.75 -7.70
CA ALA A 64 2.64 6.38 -8.96
C ALA A 64 2.30 7.88 -8.96
N GLY A 65 3.16 8.69 -9.59
CA GLY A 65 3.00 10.13 -9.68
C GLY A 65 3.42 10.87 -8.39
N ASP A 66 2.95 12.09 -8.25
CA ASP A 66 3.33 13.01 -7.18
C ASP A 66 2.18 13.42 -6.24
N LYS A 67 0.96 12.92 -6.52
CA LYS A 67 -0.25 13.35 -5.80
C LYS A 67 -0.56 12.48 -4.59
N ALA A 68 -0.37 11.18 -4.69
CA ALA A 68 -0.75 10.27 -3.62
C ALA A 68 0.15 9.04 -3.55
N PHE A 69 0.48 8.65 -2.34
CA PHE A 69 0.95 7.33 -2.01
C PHE A 69 -0.20 6.32 -2.17
N CYS A 70 -1.27 6.52 -1.40
CA CYS A 70 -2.50 5.74 -1.48
C CYS A 70 -3.62 6.42 -0.71
N SER A 71 -4.80 6.54 -1.31
CA SER A 71 -5.99 7.15 -0.69
C SER A 71 -6.92 6.14 -0.01
N GLY A 72 -6.48 4.87 0.14
CA GLY A 72 -7.27 3.81 0.77
C GLY A 72 -8.09 3.00 -0.23
N GLY A 73 -9.18 2.40 0.22
CA GLY A 73 -10.04 1.59 -0.63
C GLY A 73 -10.84 2.42 -1.63
N ASP A 74 -10.85 1.98 -2.89
CA ASP A 74 -11.54 2.65 -3.99
C ASP A 74 -13.07 2.59 -3.79
N GLN A 75 -13.66 3.73 -3.44
CA GLN A 75 -15.10 3.83 -3.18
C GLN A 75 -15.95 3.67 -4.43
N ASN A 76 -15.38 3.85 -5.63
CA ASN A 76 -16.11 3.69 -6.89
C ASN A 76 -16.42 2.22 -7.22
N VAL A 77 -15.61 1.28 -6.68
CA VAL A 77 -15.81 -0.16 -6.88
C VAL A 77 -16.45 -0.85 -5.68
N LYS A 78 -16.73 -0.08 -4.61
CA LYS A 78 -17.43 -0.58 -3.43
C LYS A 78 -18.94 -0.58 -3.65
N GLY A 79 -19.51 -1.78 -3.87
CA GLY A 79 -20.97 -1.96 -3.94
C GLY A 79 -21.65 -2.01 -2.57
N SER A 80 -22.97 -2.19 -2.56
CA SER A 80 -23.78 -2.36 -1.33
C SER A 80 -23.34 -3.58 -0.48
N GLY A 81 -22.80 -4.62 -1.13
CA GLY A 81 -22.23 -5.81 -0.49
C GLY A 81 -20.74 -5.70 -0.14
N GLY A 82 -20.12 -4.53 -0.30
CA GLY A 82 -18.69 -4.34 -0.09
C GLY A 82 -17.87 -4.41 -1.37
N TYR A 83 -16.61 -4.83 -1.25
CA TYR A 83 -15.71 -5.02 -2.38
C TYR A 83 -15.84 -6.45 -2.94
N VAL A 84 -16.06 -6.57 -4.24
CA VAL A 84 -16.16 -7.86 -4.93
C VAL A 84 -15.01 -7.98 -5.92
N GLY A 85 -14.28 -9.10 -5.86
CA GLY A 85 -13.20 -9.41 -6.79
C GLY A 85 -13.73 -9.84 -8.17
N ASP A 86 -12.82 -9.98 -9.14
CA ASP A 86 -13.14 -10.43 -10.51
C ASP A 86 -13.76 -11.85 -10.53
N ASP A 87 -13.54 -12.63 -9.49
CA ASP A 87 -14.11 -13.96 -9.26
C ASP A 87 -15.52 -13.96 -8.62
N GLY A 88 -16.10 -12.78 -8.42
CA GLY A 88 -17.40 -12.59 -7.78
C GLY A 88 -17.42 -12.81 -6.27
N VAL A 89 -16.28 -13.04 -5.62
CA VAL A 89 -16.19 -13.26 -4.18
C VAL A 89 -16.03 -11.94 -3.45
N PRO A 90 -16.89 -11.64 -2.45
CA PRO A 90 -16.76 -10.42 -1.64
C PRO A 90 -15.54 -10.49 -0.72
N ARG A 91 -14.46 -9.82 -1.12
CA ARG A 91 -13.23 -9.69 -0.32
C ARG A 91 -12.37 -8.53 -0.80
N LEU A 92 -11.64 -7.92 0.10
CA LEU A 92 -10.64 -6.89 -0.24
C LEU A 92 -9.19 -7.37 -0.01
N ASN A 93 -8.99 -8.42 0.77
CA ASN A 93 -7.69 -9.02 1.14
C ASN A 93 -6.70 -8.02 1.76
N VAL A 94 -7.21 -6.98 2.41
CA VAL A 94 -6.37 -5.93 3.00
C VAL A 94 -5.63 -6.42 4.25
N LEU A 95 -6.28 -7.27 5.06
CA LEU A 95 -5.65 -7.82 6.27
C LEU A 95 -4.55 -8.81 5.92
N GLU A 96 -4.76 -9.64 4.91
CA GLU A 96 -3.74 -10.55 4.36
C GLU A 96 -2.53 -9.77 3.85
N LEU A 97 -2.76 -8.64 3.17
CA LEU A 97 -1.69 -7.76 2.71
C LEU A 97 -0.92 -7.14 3.88
N HIS A 98 -1.62 -6.63 4.91
CA HIS A 98 -0.96 -6.12 6.12
C HIS A 98 -0.11 -7.20 6.80
N HIS A 99 -0.64 -8.42 6.89
CA HIS A 99 0.08 -9.55 7.45
C HIS A 99 1.31 -9.90 6.61
N ALA A 100 1.18 -9.93 5.28
CA ALA A 100 2.30 -10.21 4.38
C ALA A 100 3.43 -9.19 4.56
N ILE A 101 3.10 -7.89 4.64
CA ILE A 101 4.07 -6.81 4.89
C ILE A 101 4.77 -7.00 6.24
N ARG A 102 4.00 -7.27 7.32
CA ARG A 102 4.54 -7.39 8.68
C ARG A 102 5.36 -8.66 8.91
N SER A 103 5.08 -9.74 8.18
CA SER A 103 5.71 -11.06 8.39
C SER A 103 6.83 -11.39 7.40
N ILE A 104 7.08 -10.54 6.40
CA ILE A 104 8.18 -10.77 5.46
C ILE A 104 9.53 -10.55 6.16
N PRO A 105 10.52 -11.47 6.03
CA PRO A 105 11.81 -11.35 6.69
C PRO A 105 12.76 -10.40 5.94
N LYS A 106 12.26 -9.27 5.48
CA LYS A 106 12.99 -8.24 4.74
C LYS A 106 12.42 -6.87 5.07
N PRO A 107 13.24 -5.82 5.21
CA PRO A 107 12.75 -4.48 5.45
C PRO A 107 11.80 -3.99 4.35
N VAL A 108 10.65 -3.46 4.75
CA VAL A 108 9.68 -2.80 3.87
C VAL A 108 9.65 -1.32 4.20
N ILE A 109 9.97 -0.48 3.22
CA ILE A 109 10.03 0.97 3.36
C ILE A 109 8.87 1.59 2.59
N ALA A 110 7.98 2.29 3.29
CA ALA A 110 6.98 3.14 2.64
C ALA A 110 7.65 4.44 2.16
N MET A 111 7.64 4.67 0.85
CA MET A 111 8.09 5.92 0.25
C MET A 111 6.85 6.75 -0.12
N VAL A 112 6.47 7.66 0.80
CA VAL A 112 5.20 8.40 0.76
C VAL A 112 5.38 9.68 -0.06
N ASN A 113 4.85 9.68 -1.27
CA ASN A 113 5.02 10.73 -2.28
C ASN A 113 3.80 11.68 -2.42
N GLY A 114 2.94 11.77 -1.40
CA GLY A 114 1.74 12.61 -1.43
C GLY A 114 0.71 12.17 -0.40
N TYR A 115 -0.58 12.12 -0.76
CA TYR A 115 -1.65 11.70 0.14
C TYR A 115 -1.51 10.25 0.59
N SER A 116 -1.55 10.02 1.90
CA SER A 116 -1.58 8.72 2.56
C SER A 116 -2.78 8.70 3.52
N ILE A 117 -3.95 8.25 3.03
CA ILE A 117 -5.24 8.47 3.68
C ILE A 117 -5.98 7.17 3.95
N GLY A 118 -6.60 7.06 5.12
CA GLY A 118 -7.42 5.89 5.49
C GLY A 118 -6.63 4.59 5.39
N GLY A 119 -7.09 3.63 4.57
CA GLY A 119 -6.36 2.38 4.33
C GLY A 119 -4.95 2.59 3.76
N GLY A 120 -4.71 3.67 3.01
CA GLY A 120 -3.38 4.04 2.53
C GLY A 120 -2.47 4.45 3.68
N ASN A 121 -2.99 5.19 4.67
CA ASN A 121 -2.23 5.50 5.88
C ASN A 121 -1.91 4.24 6.71
N VAL A 122 -2.82 3.26 6.73
CA VAL A 122 -2.55 1.98 7.39
C VAL A 122 -1.44 1.21 6.66
N LEU A 123 -1.45 1.18 5.32
CA LEU A 123 -0.37 0.55 4.54
C LEU A 123 1.00 1.13 4.88
N GLN A 124 1.10 2.46 5.02
CA GLN A 124 2.35 3.12 5.42
C GLN A 124 2.78 2.72 6.84
N VAL A 125 1.83 2.70 7.79
CA VAL A 125 2.11 2.39 9.21
C VAL A 125 2.54 0.93 9.42
N VAL A 126 2.06 0.00 8.62
CA VAL A 126 2.44 -1.42 8.74
C VAL A 126 3.81 -1.73 8.13
N CYS A 127 4.40 -0.83 7.34
CA CYS A 127 5.78 -0.94 6.89
C CYS A 127 6.77 -0.74 8.06
N ASP A 128 8.01 -1.19 7.89
CA ASP A 128 9.03 -1.07 8.93
C ASP A 128 9.54 0.36 9.10
N LEU A 129 9.66 1.08 7.99
CA LEU A 129 10.11 2.47 7.93
C LEU A 129 9.26 3.27 6.96
N SER A 130 9.22 4.60 7.15
CA SER A 130 8.58 5.52 6.22
C SER A 130 9.52 6.68 5.90
N ILE A 131 9.60 7.00 4.61
CA ILE A 131 10.22 8.22 4.09
C ILE A 131 9.10 9.01 3.43
N ALA A 132 8.99 10.28 3.74
CA ALA A 132 7.93 11.15 3.23
C ALA A 132 8.51 12.32 2.45
N SER A 133 7.88 12.63 1.32
CA SER A 133 8.14 13.88 0.60
C SER A 133 7.57 15.09 1.38
N GLU A 134 8.07 16.28 1.11
CA GLU A 134 7.61 17.51 1.77
C GLU A 134 6.12 17.79 1.56
N ASN A 135 5.55 17.35 0.43
CA ASN A 135 4.13 17.47 0.12
C ASN A 135 3.27 16.33 0.67
N ALA A 136 3.85 15.37 1.40
CA ALA A 136 3.10 14.25 1.97
C ALA A 136 2.03 14.74 2.97
N ARG A 137 0.85 14.11 2.93
CA ARG A 137 -0.27 14.41 3.83
C ARG A 137 -0.82 13.09 4.35
N PHE A 138 -0.92 12.99 5.66
CA PHE A 138 -1.38 11.79 6.36
C PHE A 138 -2.75 12.02 6.96
N GLY A 139 -3.63 11.04 6.90
CA GLY A 139 -4.95 11.15 7.48
C GLY A 139 -5.64 9.82 7.73
N GLN A 140 -6.39 9.76 8.83
CA GLN A 140 -7.21 8.61 9.17
C GLN A 140 -8.68 9.01 9.20
N THR A 141 -9.48 8.40 8.31
CA THR A 141 -10.90 8.74 8.12
C THR A 141 -11.84 8.01 9.11
N GLY A 142 -11.44 6.87 9.65
CA GLY A 142 -12.23 6.07 10.59
C GLY A 142 -12.74 6.86 11.79
N PRO A 143 -11.88 7.59 12.52
CA PRO A 143 -12.28 8.36 13.70
C PRO A 143 -13.34 9.45 13.45
N LYS A 144 -13.48 9.90 12.20
CA LYS A 144 -14.49 10.89 11.81
C LYS A 144 -15.84 10.29 11.44
N LYS A 145 -15.90 8.96 11.21
CA LYS A 145 -17.09 8.28 10.70
C LYS A 145 -17.76 7.33 11.70
N SER A 146 -17.05 6.85 12.70
CA SER A 146 -17.61 5.95 13.71
C SER A 146 -16.85 6.03 15.03
N GLU A 147 -17.57 6.07 16.15
CA GLU A 147 -16.97 6.08 17.48
C GLU A 147 -16.17 4.78 17.78
N GLY A 148 -16.60 3.65 17.23
CA GLY A 148 -15.92 2.36 17.43
C GLY A 148 -14.55 2.23 16.77
N GLN A 149 -14.29 2.98 15.70
CA GLN A 149 -12.99 2.99 15.01
C GLN A 149 -12.02 4.04 15.58
N ALA A 150 -12.49 4.94 16.42
CA ALA A 150 -11.68 5.99 17.02
C ALA A 150 -10.52 5.46 17.87
N VAL A 151 -10.71 4.30 18.51
CA VAL A 151 -9.70 3.69 19.38
C VAL A 151 -8.51 3.18 18.55
N LEU A 152 -8.76 2.51 17.43
CA LEU A 152 -7.69 2.04 16.53
C LEU A 152 -6.97 3.21 15.83
N GLY A 153 -7.71 4.23 15.41
CA GLY A 153 -7.13 5.43 14.81
C GLY A 153 -6.20 6.21 15.76
N ARG A 154 -6.51 6.24 17.05
CA ARG A 154 -5.67 6.89 18.06
C ARG A 154 -4.33 6.16 18.31
N GLN A 155 -4.33 4.84 18.23
CA GLN A 155 -3.09 4.05 18.40
C GLN A 155 -2.10 4.28 17.25
N PHE A 156 -2.58 4.59 16.04
CA PHE A 156 -1.74 4.80 14.87
C PHE A 156 -1.37 6.28 14.64
N ASN A 157 -2.16 7.22 15.17
CA ASN A 157 -1.86 8.66 15.10
C ASN A 157 -0.95 9.15 16.24
N GLY A 158 -0.41 8.25 17.03
CA GLY A 158 0.53 8.56 18.13
C GLY A 158 1.95 8.92 17.67
N ALA A 159 2.15 9.20 16.38
CA ALA A 159 3.35 9.88 15.96
C ALA A 159 3.26 11.33 16.43
N THR A 160 3.78 11.62 17.61
CA THR A 160 4.19 12.96 17.98
C THR A 160 5.11 13.52 16.90
N PRO A 161 4.94 14.74 16.45
CA PRO A 161 5.93 15.37 15.60
C PRO A 161 7.26 15.39 16.37
N TRP A 162 8.26 14.83 15.73
CA TRP A 162 9.66 14.96 16.16
C TRP A 162 10.12 16.40 15.93
#